data_d9bd3b73e02d6da092aaa00a845e4b58
#
_entry.id   d9bd3b73e02d6da092aaa00a845e4b58
#
_cell.length_a   1.000
_cell.length_b   1.000
_cell.length_c   1.000
_cell.angle_alpha   90.00
_cell.angle_beta   90.00
_cell.angle_gamma   90.00
#
_symmetry.space_group_name_H-M   'P 1'
#
loop_
_entity.id
_entity.type
_entity.pdbx_description
1 polymer ?
#
loop_
_entity_poly.entity_id
_entity_poly.type
_entity_poly.pdbx_seq_one_letter_code
_entity_poly.pdbx_strand_id
1 'polypeptide(L)'
;MTAKRVLVVIGTRPEGIKLAPVIQALRARADAVECRVALTGQHTDLMDQVIDAFGIRPDWDLDVMQEGQSLYDVVRNCLGGLRAVLADYRPDLVVAEGDTASVFVTGLVSFFERTKLAHVEAGLRSGDKWRPWPEEIFRKLTGVVADLHFAPTPAARRNLLAEGIPGAAVFVTGNTVVDALMWAAARPQEPRDPELRAALEGGRRLVLLTAHRRESFGQPLRDALGAVRALADRFEDIEVLYPVHPNPAVREAAVAILSGHPRIRLTQPLDYLDLVTALRHAVLVLTDSGGIQEEAPTFQKPVLVLRDVTERPEAVESGIAATVGTDPEAILEIGSAVLEEEGWRFLRALSEQRRAGRRAGVAIDEEISAARARAAQSVLEAFPNPYGDGRASERIADIIVRALTGAARLTEDWPGPS
;
A
#
# COMPACT_ATOMS: atom_id res chain seq x y z
N MET A 1 14.61 -6.62 34.66
CA MET A 1 15.46 -5.98 33.61
C MET A 1 14.79 -4.67 33.25
N THR A 2 15.54 -3.59 32.98
CA THR A 2 14.95 -2.37 32.45
C THR A 2 14.47 -2.64 31.04
N ALA A 3 13.26 -2.15 30.69
CA ALA A 3 12.70 -2.26 29.36
C ALA A 3 13.65 -1.65 28.33
N LYS A 4 13.78 -2.27 27.17
CA LYS A 4 14.60 -1.81 26.06
C LYS A 4 13.89 -0.67 25.33
N ARG A 5 14.65 0.34 24.91
CA ARG A 5 14.10 1.53 24.26
C ARG A 5 14.01 1.34 22.75
N VAL A 6 12.81 1.47 22.19
CA VAL A 6 12.55 1.39 20.77
C VAL A 6 11.96 2.73 20.30
N LEU A 7 12.59 3.34 19.31
CA LEU A 7 12.10 4.55 18.66
C LEU A 7 11.48 4.19 17.30
N VAL A 8 10.22 4.52 17.08
CA VAL A 8 9.57 4.39 15.78
C VAL A 8 9.53 5.76 15.12
N VAL A 9 10.06 5.87 13.89
CA VAL A 9 10.11 7.12 13.13
C VAL A 9 9.11 7.07 12.00
N ILE A 10 8.26 8.09 11.89
CA ILE A 10 7.20 8.23 10.88
C ILE A 10 7.43 9.54 10.13
N GLY A 11 7.54 9.49 8.81
CA GLY A 11 7.71 10.65 7.95
C GLY A 11 6.48 11.03 7.15
N THR A 12 5.70 10.05 6.71
CA THR A 12 4.57 10.26 5.81
C THR A 12 3.32 9.51 6.27
N ARG A 13 2.16 9.90 5.73
CA ARG A 13 0.88 9.23 6.02
C ARG A 13 0.91 7.72 5.75
N PRO A 14 1.41 7.22 4.60
CA PRO A 14 1.51 5.77 4.36
C PRO A 14 2.37 5.05 5.40
N GLU A 15 3.50 5.65 5.80
CA GLU A 15 4.33 5.10 6.89
C GLU A 15 3.56 5.05 8.20
N GLY A 16 2.80 6.10 8.54
CA GLY A 16 1.96 6.15 9.74
C GLY A 16 0.93 5.02 9.77
N ILE A 17 0.24 4.77 8.65
CA ILE A 17 -0.72 3.67 8.51
C ILE A 17 -0.03 2.32 8.75
N LYS A 18 1.09 2.06 8.10
CA LYS A 18 1.79 0.78 8.15
C LYS A 18 2.53 0.54 9.48
N LEU A 19 3.03 1.60 10.12
CA LEU A 19 3.69 1.50 11.43
C LEU A 19 2.73 1.50 12.61
N ALA A 20 1.50 1.99 12.46
CA ALA A 20 0.51 2.01 13.54
C ALA A 20 0.30 0.63 14.21
N PRO A 21 0.04 -0.46 13.48
CA PRO A 21 -0.09 -1.78 14.10
C PRO A 21 1.22 -2.28 14.72
N VAL A 22 2.39 -1.91 14.18
CA VAL A 22 3.70 -2.24 14.78
C VAL A 22 3.87 -1.53 16.12
N ILE A 23 3.52 -0.24 16.20
CA ILE A 23 3.55 0.53 17.44
C ILE A 23 2.63 -0.09 18.49
N GLN A 24 1.40 -0.47 18.10
CA GLN A 24 0.46 -1.14 19.01
C GLN A 24 1.02 -2.49 19.50
N ALA A 25 1.60 -3.30 18.61
CA ALA A 25 2.20 -4.58 18.96
C ALA A 25 3.43 -4.44 19.89
N LEU A 26 4.26 -3.42 19.70
CA LEU A 26 5.38 -3.10 20.59
C LEU A 26 4.89 -2.60 21.96
N ARG A 27 3.91 -1.70 21.99
CA ARG A 27 3.33 -1.19 23.24
C ARG A 27 2.63 -2.29 24.04
N ALA A 28 2.09 -3.31 23.39
CA ALA A 28 1.54 -4.50 24.06
C ALA A 28 2.62 -5.36 24.75
N ARG A 29 3.91 -5.13 24.49
CA ARG A 29 5.07 -5.79 25.11
C ARG A 29 5.82 -4.84 26.06
N ALA A 30 5.08 -3.99 26.80
CA ALA A 30 5.65 -2.97 27.70
C ALA A 30 6.54 -3.50 28.82
N ASP A 31 6.43 -4.78 29.15
CA ASP A 31 7.32 -5.50 30.06
C ASP A 31 8.74 -5.68 29.49
N ALA A 32 8.88 -5.75 28.17
CA ALA A 32 10.13 -5.96 27.47
C ALA A 32 10.69 -4.70 26.77
N VAL A 33 9.80 -3.85 26.21
CA VAL A 33 10.20 -2.69 25.40
C VAL A 33 9.41 -1.43 25.77
N GLU A 34 10.09 -0.29 25.84
CA GLU A 34 9.49 1.04 25.87
C GLU A 34 9.47 1.58 24.44
N CYS A 35 8.28 1.76 23.85
CA CYS A 35 8.11 2.22 22.47
C CYS A 35 7.70 3.68 22.44
N ARG A 36 8.55 4.54 21.86
CA ARG A 36 8.28 5.96 21.59
C ARG A 36 8.24 6.27 20.11
N VAL A 37 7.58 7.36 19.76
CA VAL A 37 7.30 7.73 18.36
C VAL A 37 7.83 9.15 18.08
N ALA A 38 8.55 9.29 16.97
CA ALA A 38 8.96 10.57 16.42
C ALA A 38 8.33 10.79 15.04
N LEU A 39 7.74 11.96 14.83
CA LEU A 39 7.29 12.43 13.52
C LEU A 39 8.35 13.32 12.91
N THR A 40 8.69 13.09 11.64
CA THR A 40 9.56 13.97 10.86
C THR A 40 8.78 14.78 9.82
N GLY A 41 7.57 14.32 9.49
CA GLY A 41 6.74 14.89 8.44
C GLY A 41 6.05 16.16 8.88
N GLN A 42 5.45 16.82 7.89
CA GLN A 42 4.55 17.93 8.11
C GLN A 42 3.24 17.41 8.68
N HIS A 43 2.71 18.06 9.71
CA HIS A 43 1.31 17.90 10.08
C HIS A 43 0.44 18.27 8.88
N THR A 44 -0.19 17.27 8.30
CA THR A 44 -1.27 17.45 7.35
C THR A 44 -2.53 16.90 7.99
N ASP A 45 -3.69 17.51 7.70
CA ASP A 45 -4.98 17.01 8.20
C ASP A 45 -5.13 15.49 8.02
N LEU A 46 -4.55 14.94 6.95
CA LEU A 46 -4.59 13.51 6.63
C LEU A 46 -3.67 12.65 7.50
N MET A 47 -2.51 13.17 7.95
CA MET A 47 -1.63 12.48 8.88
C MET A 47 -2.24 12.47 10.27
N ASP A 48 -2.76 13.63 10.71
CA ASP A 48 -3.40 13.75 12.02
C ASP A 48 -4.60 12.81 12.15
N GLN A 49 -5.40 12.65 11.10
CA GLN A 49 -6.47 11.66 11.04
C GLN A 49 -6.01 10.22 11.27
N VAL A 50 -4.85 9.82 10.69
CA VAL A 50 -4.28 8.48 10.90
C VAL A 50 -3.78 8.32 12.34
N ILE A 51 -3.05 9.31 12.84
CA ILE A 51 -2.54 9.33 14.22
C ILE A 51 -3.68 9.22 15.22
N ASP A 52 -4.73 10.00 15.02
CA ASP A 52 -5.93 9.98 15.87
C ASP A 52 -6.68 8.64 15.76
N ALA A 53 -6.91 8.15 14.53
CA ALA A 53 -7.63 6.90 14.30
C ALA A 53 -6.98 5.72 15.02
N PHE A 54 -5.64 5.63 14.97
CA PHE A 54 -4.88 4.56 15.64
C PHE A 54 -4.51 4.87 17.10
N GLY A 55 -4.87 6.05 17.62
CA GLY A 55 -4.55 6.47 19.00
C GLY A 55 -3.05 6.61 19.24
N ILE A 56 -2.28 6.98 18.22
CA ILE A 56 -0.85 7.21 18.32
C ILE A 56 -0.64 8.62 18.89
N ARG A 57 0.20 8.71 19.91
CA ARG A 57 0.68 10.01 20.43
C ARG A 57 2.17 10.07 20.17
N PRO A 58 2.65 11.01 19.32
CA PRO A 58 4.06 11.20 19.09
C PRO A 58 4.71 11.79 20.36
N ASP A 59 5.92 11.35 20.66
CA ASP A 59 6.75 11.89 21.74
C ASP A 59 7.58 13.08 21.25
N TRP A 60 7.93 13.08 19.98
CA TRP A 60 8.60 14.18 19.26
C TRP A 60 7.91 14.44 17.93
N ASP A 61 7.80 15.72 17.63
CA ASP A 61 7.37 16.23 16.34
C ASP A 61 8.40 17.23 15.81
N LEU A 62 9.04 16.88 14.71
CA LEU A 62 10.14 17.65 14.18
C LEU A 62 9.69 18.70 13.16
N ASP A 63 8.50 18.57 12.58
CA ASP A 63 7.90 19.47 11.58
C ASP A 63 8.93 19.95 10.53
N VAL A 64 9.70 19.00 9.98
CA VAL A 64 10.82 19.32 9.08
C VAL A 64 10.40 19.59 7.64
N MET A 65 9.15 19.28 7.29
CA MET A 65 8.63 19.46 5.94
C MET A 65 7.99 20.84 5.77
N GLN A 66 8.45 21.60 4.78
CA GLN A 66 7.93 22.92 4.43
C GLN A 66 7.55 22.95 2.95
N GLU A 67 6.59 23.78 2.58
CA GLU A 67 6.17 23.91 1.19
C GLU A 67 7.34 24.40 0.30
N GLY A 68 7.51 23.79 -0.86
CA GLY A 68 8.54 24.16 -1.83
C GLY A 68 9.97 23.74 -1.50
N GLN A 69 10.17 22.90 -0.46
CA GLN A 69 11.50 22.38 -0.12
C GLN A 69 12.10 21.52 -1.24
N SER A 70 13.42 21.66 -1.40
CA SER A 70 14.20 20.68 -2.18
C SER A 70 14.43 19.39 -1.38
N LEU A 71 14.76 18.30 -2.07
CA LEU A 71 15.19 17.06 -1.43
C LEU A 71 16.38 17.26 -0.47
N TYR A 72 17.29 18.17 -0.81
CA TYR A 72 18.42 18.54 0.04
C TYR A 72 17.99 19.17 1.37
N ASP A 73 16.96 20.01 1.33
CA ASP A 73 16.42 20.66 2.54
C ASP A 73 15.76 19.64 3.45
N VAL A 74 14.96 18.72 2.89
CA VAL A 74 14.35 17.61 3.63
C VAL A 74 15.41 16.78 4.34
N VAL A 75 16.43 16.31 3.60
CA VAL A 75 17.53 15.50 4.15
C VAL A 75 18.27 16.25 5.26
N ARG A 76 18.61 17.52 5.04
CA ARG A 76 19.32 18.35 6.04
C ARG A 76 18.51 18.53 7.32
N ASN A 77 17.23 18.83 7.20
CA ASN A 77 16.36 19.12 8.34
C ASN A 77 16.07 17.84 9.13
N CYS A 78 15.75 16.73 8.46
CA CYS A 78 15.59 15.42 9.09
C CYS A 78 16.85 14.99 9.84
N LEU A 79 18.03 15.20 9.26
CA LEU A 79 19.31 14.80 9.87
C LEU A 79 19.56 15.51 11.20
N GLY A 80 19.34 16.82 11.26
CA GLY A 80 19.49 17.62 12.49
C GLY A 80 18.47 17.23 13.56
N GLY A 81 17.20 17.12 13.18
CA GLY A 81 16.10 16.78 14.09
C GLY A 81 16.25 15.38 14.68
N LEU A 82 16.47 14.37 13.85
CA LEU A 82 16.60 12.98 14.29
C LEU A 82 17.84 12.78 15.17
N ARG A 83 18.95 13.45 14.88
CA ARG A 83 20.13 13.44 15.75
C ARG A 83 19.78 13.91 17.17
N ALA A 84 19.02 14.99 17.30
CA ALA A 84 18.60 15.49 18.61
C ALA A 84 17.71 14.49 19.37
N VAL A 85 16.76 13.86 18.67
CA VAL A 85 15.89 12.81 19.23
C VAL A 85 16.69 11.60 19.72
N LEU A 86 17.64 11.09 18.90
CA LEU A 86 18.46 9.95 19.28
C LEU A 86 19.38 10.29 20.47
N ALA A 87 19.92 11.50 20.54
CA ALA A 87 20.74 11.96 21.67
C ALA A 87 19.93 12.07 22.98
N ASP A 88 18.67 12.51 22.90
CA ASP A 88 17.77 12.63 24.04
C ASP A 88 17.28 11.27 24.53
N TYR A 89 16.68 10.48 23.66
CA TYR A 89 16.05 9.20 24.03
C TYR A 89 17.05 8.06 24.18
N ARG A 90 18.11 8.03 23.40
CA ARG A 90 19.12 6.96 23.34
C ARG A 90 18.49 5.58 23.15
N PRO A 91 17.80 5.34 22.02
CA PRO A 91 17.14 4.07 21.76
C PRO A 91 18.15 2.93 21.59
N ASP A 92 17.77 1.71 22.02
CA ASP A 92 18.51 0.50 21.72
C ASP A 92 18.29 0.05 20.26
N LEU A 93 17.16 0.47 19.66
CA LEU A 93 16.79 0.17 18.28
C LEU A 93 15.85 1.24 17.72
N VAL A 94 16.04 1.60 16.45
CA VAL A 94 15.14 2.46 15.67
C VAL A 94 14.37 1.62 14.67
N VAL A 95 13.10 1.93 14.46
CA VAL A 95 12.24 1.30 13.45
C VAL A 95 11.83 2.35 12.43
N ALA A 96 11.99 2.06 11.16
CA ALA A 96 11.52 2.88 10.04
C ALA A 96 10.88 2.00 8.96
N GLU A 97 9.92 2.54 8.20
CA GLU A 97 9.16 1.81 7.19
C GLU A 97 9.29 2.45 5.83
N GLY A 98 9.52 1.64 4.79
CA GLY A 98 9.46 2.09 3.40
C GLY A 98 10.76 2.69 2.88
N ASP A 99 10.65 3.76 2.08
CA ASP A 99 11.72 4.22 1.20
C ASP A 99 11.79 5.74 1.00
N THR A 100 11.16 6.51 1.87
CA THR A 100 11.18 7.97 1.79
C THR A 100 12.53 8.57 2.21
N ALA A 101 12.70 9.87 1.98
CA ALA A 101 13.86 10.60 2.47
C ALA A 101 14.01 10.54 3.99
N SER A 102 12.89 10.56 4.73
CA SER A 102 12.86 10.39 6.19
C SER A 102 13.41 9.03 6.61
N VAL A 103 13.03 7.96 5.93
CA VAL A 103 13.51 6.59 6.20
C VAL A 103 15.00 6.48 5.92
N PHE A 104 15.46 6.97 4.78
CA PHE A 104 16.89 6.99 4.43
C PHE A 104 17.73 7.75 5.48
N VAL A 105 17.28 8.96 5.87
CA VAL A 105 17.98 9.75 6.87
C VAL A 105 17.92 9.10 8.26
N THR A 106 16.82 8.46 8.61
CA THR A 106 16.71 7.68 9.84
C THR A 106 17.77 6.58 9.89
N GLY A 107 17.95 5.85 8.79
CA GLY A 107 19.02 4.86 8.67
C GLY A 107 20.42 5.47 8.83
N LEU A 108 20.68 6.57 8.17
CA LEU A 108 21.98 7.25 8.22
C LEU A 108 22.31 7.77 9.62
N VAL A 109 21.35 8.40 10.31
CA VAL A 109 21.54 8.90 11.69
C VAL A 109 21.71 7.74 12.65
N SER A 110 20.93 6.68 12.53
CA SER A 110 21.07 5.46 13.36
C SER A 110 22.47 4.88 13.23
N PHE A 111 22.99 4.79 12.01
CA PHE A 111 24.36 4.31 11.76
C PHE A 111 25.42 5.23 12.40
N PHE A 112 25.29 6.53 12.29
CA PHE A 112 26.24 7.49 12.90
C PHE A 112 26.25 7.42 14.42
N GLU A 113 25.06 7.26 15.04
CA GLU A 113 24.90 7.14 16.50
C GLU A 113 25.11 5.69 16.99
N ARG A 114 25.50 4.76 16.11
CA ARG A 114 25.72 3.33 16.41
C ARG A 114 24.48 2.66 17.07
N THR A 115 23.33 3.11 16.70
CA THR A 115 22.04 2.55 17.12
C THR A 115 21.56 1.56 16.06
N LYS A 116 21.03 0.40 16.48
CA LYS A 116 20.46 -0.59 15.55
C LYS A 116 19.27 -0.05 14.79
N LEU A 117 19.14 -0.44 13.52
CA LEU A 117 18.01 -0.12 12.66
C LEU A 117 17.23 -1.38 12.27
N ALA A 118 15.91 -1.31 12.41
CA ALA A 118 14.95 -2.27 11.87
C ALA A 118 14.18 -1.63 10.71
N HIS A 119 14.29 -2.21 9.53
CA HIS A 119 13.65 -1.71 8.32
C HIS A 119 12.41 -2.53 8.00
N VAL A 120 11.24 -1.93 8.14
CA VAL A 120 9.93 -2.51 7.77
C VAL A 120 9.68 -2.28 6.28
N GLU A 121 9.04 -3.22 5.60
CA GLU A 121 8.85 -3.24 4.15
C GLU A 121 10.18 -3.29 3.37
N ALA A 122 11.15 -3.99 3.91
CA ALA A 122 12.47 -4.12 3.31
C ALA A 122 12.46 -5.04 2.08
N GLY A 123 13.27 -4.71 1.07
CA GLY A 123 13.55 -5.62 -0.05
C GLY A 123 12.66 -5.46 -1.28
N LEU A 124 11.74 -4.50 -1.32
CA LEU A 124 11.07 -4.13 -2.56
C LEU A 124 12.09 -3.54 -3.54
N ARG A 125 12.03 -3.97 -4.82
CA ARG A 125 12.95 -3.50 -5.88
C ARG A 125 12.23 -3.36 -7.20
N SER A 126 12.50 -2.25 -7.88
CA SER A 126 12.11 -2.04 -9.28
C SER A 126 13.19 -2.51 -10.26
N GLY A 127 14.45 -2.54 -9.80
CA GLY A 127 15.62 -2.82 -10.64
C GLY A 127 16.13 -1.60 -11.42
N ASP A 128 15.39 -0.49 -11.46
CA ASP A 128 15.79 0.74 -12.12
C ASP A 128 15.97 1.87 -11.09
N LYS A 129 17.21 2.36 -10.89
CA LYS A 129 17.54 3.40 -9.91
C LYS A 129 16.82 4.74 -10.14
N TRP A 130 16.21 4.93 -11.29
CA TRP A 130 15.48 6.13 -11.67
C TRP A 130 13.95 5.96 -11.59
N ARG A 131 13.46 4.74 -11.21
CA ARG A 131 12.03 4.43 -11.17
C ARG A 131 11.68 3.45 -10.04
N PRO A 132 11.02 3.93 -8.96
CA PRO A 132 10.70 5.34 -8.64
C PRO A 132 11.96 6.10 -8.22
N TRP A 133 11.99 7.39 -8.48
CA TRP A 133 13.06 8.29 -8.07
C TRP A 133 12.56 9.28 -7.03
N PRO A 134 13.27 9.45 -5.89
CA PRO A 134 14.57 8.85 -5.48
C PRO A 134 14.44 7.53 -4.68
N GLU A 135 13.23 6.99 -4.52
CA GLU A 135 12.85 5.93 -3.57
C GLU A 135 13.64 4.63 -3.78
N GLU A 136 13.92 4.23 -5.05
CA GLU A 136 14.66 2.99 -5.31
C GLU A 136 16.08 3.00 -4.73
N ILE A 137 16.73 4.17 -4.74
CA ILE A 137 18.05 4.32 -4.13
C ILE A 137 17.95 4.43 -2.61
N PHE A 138 16.95 5.14 -2.09
CA PHE A 138 16.77 5.25 -0.65
C PHE A 138 16.54 3.89 0.00
N ARG A 139 15.69 3.03 -0.58
CA ARG A 139 15.44 1.69 -0.02
C ARG A 139 16.68 0.79 -0.05
N LYS A 140 17.51 0.91 -1.09
CA LYS A 140 18.79 0.19 -1.17
C LYS A 140 19.79 0.64 -0.11
N LEU A 141 19.97 1.95 0.03
CA LEU A 141 20.90 2.51 1.01
C LEU A 141 20.43 2.23 2.45
N THR A 142 19.14 2.31 2.73
CA THR A 142 18.57 1.92 4.02
C THR A 142 18.84 0.44 4.30
N GLY A 143 18.67 -0.42 3.29
CA GLY A 143 18.97 -1.85 3.41
C GLY A 143 20.44 -2.16 3.75
N VAL A 144 21.38 -1.33 3.29
CA VAL A 144 22.81 -1.52 3.62
C VAL A 144 23.12 -1.24 5.08
N VAL A 145 22.40 -0.29 5.72
CA VAL A 145 22.68 0.12 7.11
C VAL A 145 21.75 -0.56 8.14
N ALA A 146 20.70 -1.23 7.71
CA ALA A 146 19.76 -1.89 8.61
C ALA A 146 20.34 -3.19 9.20
N ASP A 147 20.03 -3.46 10.48
CA ASP A 147 20.41 -4.68 11.21
C ASP A 147 19.32 -5.76 11.11
N LEU A 148 18.04 -5.36 11.01
CA LEU A 148 16.90 -6.25 10.86
C LEU A 148 16.07 -5.82 9.64
N HIS A 149 15.74 -6.77 8.78
CA HIS A 149 14.96 -6.55 7.57
C HIS A 149 13.65 -7.33 7.63
N PHE A 150 12.54 -6.61 7.64
CA PHE A 150 11.20 -7.19 7.63
C PHE A 150 10.65 -7.15 6.21
N ALA A 151 10.85 -8.24 5.49
CA ALA A 151 10.43 -8.37 4.11
C ALA A 151 8.91 -8.67 4.05
N PRO A 152 8.13 -7.89 3.26
CA PRO A 152 6.70 -8.11 3.14
C PRO A 152 6.35 -9.41 2.40
N THR A 153 7.22 -9.88 1.51
CA THR A 153 6.98 -11.07 0.69
C THR A 153 8.23 -11.94 0.55
N PRO A 154 8.10 -13.23 0.18
CA PRO A 154 9.24 -14.05 -0.18
C PRO A 154 10.08 -13.49 -1.34
N ALA A 155 9.46 -12.74 -2.27
CA ALA A 155 10.16 -12.06 -3.35
C ALA A 155 11.08 -10.95 -2.82
N ALA A 156 10.57 -10.12 -1.92
CA ALA A 156 11.35 -9.07 -1.26
C ALA A 156 12.55 -9.65 -0.48
N ARG A 157 12.35 -10.80 0.22
CA ARG A 157 13.45 -11.53 0.86
C ARG A 157 14.51 -11.97 -0.15
N ARG A 158 14.12 -12.53 -1.29
CA ARG A 158 15.08 -12.94 -2.34
C ARG A 158 15.93 -11.77 -2.84
N ASN A 159 15.35 -10.59 -3.01
CA ASN A 159 16.08 -9.38 -3.42
C ASN A 159 17.18 -9.02 -2.40
N LEU A 160 16.85 -9.01 -1.11
CA LEU A 160 17.83 -8.71 -0.04
C LEU A 160 18.97 -9.73 -0.01
N LEU A 161 18.66 -11.02 -0.13
CA LEU A 161 19.69 -12.08 -0.18
C LEU A 161 20.58 -11.94 -1.41
N ALA A 162 20.01 -11.60 -2.57
CA ALA A 162 20.76 -11.37 -3.80
C ALA A 162 21.70 -10.14 -3.70
N GLU A 163 21.38 -9.17 -2.86
CA GLU A 163 22.23 -8.01 -2.54
C GLU A 163 23.26 -8.31 -1.44
N GLY A 164 23.34 -9.54 -0.94
CA GLY A 164 24.33 -9.97 0.04
C GLY A 164 23.96 -9.74 1.50
N ILE A 165 22.70 -9.37 1.80
CA ILE A 165 22.24 -9.24 3.18
C ILE A 165 22.20 -10.63 3.84
N PRO A 166 22.77 -10.81 5.05
CA PRO A 166 22.80 -12.10 5.73
C PRO A 166 21.39 -12.63 6.01
N GLY A 167 21.13 -13.89 5.66
CA GLY A 167 19.79 -14.49 5.82
C GLY A 167 19.27 -14.51 7.26
N ALA A 168 20.16 -14.48 8.25
CA ALA A 168 19.78 -14.38 9.67
C ALA A 168 19.23 -13.01 10.07
N ALA A 169 19.44 -11.99 9.26
CA ALA A 169 18.91 -10.62 9.45
C ALA A 169 17.63 -10.36 8.67
N VAL A 170 17.15 -11.30 7.83
CA VAL A 170 16.01 -11.12 6.94
C VAL A 170 14.85 -12.04 7.34
N PHE A 171 13.72 -11.45 7.66
CA PHE A 171 12.51 -12.15 8.11
C PHE A 171 11.35 -11.84 7.17
N VAL A 172 10.61 -12.85 6.73
CA VAL A 172 9.37 -12.64 5.96
C VAL A 172 8.23 -12.47 6.94
N THR A 173 7.67 -11.27 7.00
CA THR A 173 6.65 -10.93 7.99
C THR A 173 5.24 -10.84 7.43
N GLY A 174 5.09 -10.62 6.14
CA GLY A 174 3.92 -10.02 5.52
C GLY A 174 4.02 -8.48 5.55
N ASN A 175 3.14 -7.83 4.83
CA ASN A 175 3.06 -6.37 4.80
C ASN A 175 2.13 -5.85 5.90
N THR A 176 2.59 -4.90 6.68
CA THR A 176 1.84 -4.29 7.79
C THR A 176 0.62 -3.48 7.35
N VAL A 177 0.50 -3.17 6.05
CA VAL A 177 -0.72 -2.56 5.49
C VAL A 177 -1.92 -3.48 5.67
N VAL A 178 -1.73 -4.81 5.57
CA VAL A 178 -2.81 -5.80 5.79
C VAL A 178 -3.30 -5.75 7.23
N ASP A 179 -2.37 -5.66 8.20
CA ASP A 179 -2.70 -5.49 9.63
C ASP A 179 -3.51 -4.21 9.87
N ALA A 180 -3.09 -3.10 9.27
CA ALA A 180 -3.78 -1.82 9.40
C ALA A 180 -5.20 -1.87 8.82
N LEU A 181 -5.38 -2.48 7.65
CA LEU A 181 -6.68 -2.65 7.01
C LEU A 181 -7.61 -3.55 7.84
N MET A 182 -7.11 -4.68 8.34
CA MET A 182 -7.89 -5.57 9.19
C MET A 182 -8.28 -4.88 10.51
N TRP A 183 -7.37 -4.09 11.08
CA TRP A 183 -7.67 -3.27 12.25
C TRP A 183 -8.77 -2.25 11.98
N ALA A 184 -8.72 -1.53 10.86
CA ALA A 184 -9.73 -0.56 10.47
C ALA A 184 -11.08 -1.24 10.14
N ALA A 185 -11.06 -2.35 9.42
CA ALA A 185 -12.26 -3.11 9.05
C ALA A 185 -12.99 -3.70 10.26
N ALA A 186 -12.27 -4.03 11.34
CA ALA A 186 -12.86 -4.50 12.60
C ALA A 186 -13.55 -3.38 13.41
N ARG A 187 -13.44 -2.12 12.99
CA ARG A 187 -14.01 -0.92 13.62
C ARG A 187 -14.90 -0.16 12.64
N PRO A 188 -16.01 -0.76 12.19
CA PRO A 188 -16.88 -0.10 11.23
C PRO A 188 -17.44 1.18 11.83
N GLN A 189 -17.44 2.23 11.05
CA GLN A 189 -18.04 3.52 11.37
C GLN A 189 -18.90 4.01 10.20
N GLU A 190 -19.79 4.92 10.49
CA GLU A 190 -20.52 5.61 9.42
C GLU A 190 -19.53 6.46 8.60
N PRO A 191 -19.58 6.39 7.26
CA PRO A 191 -18.75 7.21 6.41
C PRO A 191 -18.92 8.70 6.72
N ARG A 192 -17.81 9.42 6.82
CA ARG A 192 -17.82 10.88 7.00
C ARG A 192 -18.09 11.58 5.68
N ASP A 193 -17.56 11.04 4.58
CA ASP A 193 -17.80 11.59 3.25
C ASP A 193 -19.25 11.36 2.81
N PRO A 194 -20.01 12.43 2.45
CA PRO A 194 -21.42 12.34 2.10
C PRO A 194 -21.67 11.59 0.80
N GLU A 195 -20.73 11.64 -0.17
CA GLU A 195 -20.87 10.95 -1.45
C GLU A 195 -20.66 9.45 -1.28
N LEU A 196 -19.68 9.03 -0.45
CA LEU A 196 -19.50 7.64 -0.09
C LEU A 196 -20.75 7.09 0.62
N ARG A 197 -21.28 7.84 1.60
CA ARG A 197 -22.49 7.44 2.32
C ARG A 197 -23.65 7.26 1.36
N ALA A 198 -23.90 8.24 0.49
CA ALA A 198 -24.97 8.19 -0.50
C ALA A 198 -24.78 7.01 -1.50
N ALA A 199 -23.54 6.71 -1.90
CA ALA A 199 -23.24 5.56 -2.75
C ALA A 199 -23.60 4.23 -2.07
N LEU A 200 -23.30 4.09 -0.78
CA LEU A 200 -23.60 2.87 -0.02
C LEU A 200 -25.10 2.70 0.26
N GLU A 201 -25.82 3.81 0.54
CA GLU A 201 -27.27 3.82 0.76
C GLU A 201 -28.05 3.58 -0.54
N GLY A 202 -27.47 3.91 -1.70
CA GLY A 202 -28.11 3.75 -3.00
C GLY A 202 -28.36 2.33 -3.46
N GLY A 203 -27.76 1.33 -2.80
CA GLY A 203 -27.96 -0.10 -3.05
C GLY A 203 -27.39 -0.63 -4.36
N ARG A 204 -26.64 0.20 -5.12
CA ARG A 204 -25.91 -0.24 -6.31
C ARG A 204 -24.57 -0.85 -5.95
N ARG A 205 -24.03 -1.69 -6.83
CA ARG A 205 -22.69 -2.24 -6.68
C ARG A 205 -21.64 -1.12 -6.85
N LEU A 206 -20.81 -0.92 -5.83
CA LEU A 206 -19.80 0.14 -5.81
C LEU A 206 -18.58 -0.24 -6.65
N VAL A 207 -18.18 0.63 -7.57
CA VAL A 207 -16.90 0.59 -8.28
C VAL A 207 -16.03 1.73 -7.75
N LEU A 208 -14.85 1.39 -7.23
CA LEU A 208 -13.91 2.40 -6.73
C LEU A 208 -12.87 2.73 -7.81
N LEU A 209 -12.74 4.01 -8.14
CA LEU A 209 -11.71 4.52 -9.06
C LEU A 209 -10.70 5.36 -8.28
N THR A 210 -9.40 5.12 -8.50
CA THR A 210 -8.33 6.02 -8.07
C THR A 210 -7.31 6.17 -9.20
N ALA A 211 -7.08 7.40 -9.69
CA ALA A 211 -6.15 7.69 -10.78
C ALA A 211 -5.48 9.05 -10.55
N HIS A 212 -4.15 9.07 -10.47
CA HIS A 212 -3.40 10.27 -10.12
C HIS A 212 -1.93 10.26 -10.56
N ARG A 213 -1.46 9.21 -11.22
CA ARG A 213 -0.06 9.08 -11.63
C ARG A 213 0.30 10.04 -12.77
N ARG A 214 1.41 10.75 -12.60
CA ARG A 214 1.88 11.77 -13.57
C ARG A 214 2.15 11.19 -14.95
N GLU A 215 2.59 9.93 -15.01
CA GLU A 215 2.86 9.20 -16.26
C GLU A 215 1.62 9.03 -17.15
N SER A 216 0.43 9.07 -16.55
CA SER A 216 -0.85 8.93 -17.25
C SER A 216 -1.53 10.27 -17.59
N PHE A 217 -0.95 11.43 -17.21
CA PHE A 217 -1.58 12.72 -17.45
C PHE A 217 -1.79 13.01 -18.95
N GLY A 218 -2.82 13.77 -19.27
CA GLY A 218 -3.20 14.11 -20.65
C GLY A 218 -4.18 13.11 -21.25
N GLN A 219 -3.92 12.68 -22.49
CA GLN A 219 -4.83 11.79 -23.22
C GLN A 219 -5.00 10.42 -22.58
N PRO A 220 -3.95 9.74 -22.06
CA PRO A 220 -4.11 8.44 -21.40
C PRO A 220 -5.10 8.46 -20.22
N LEU A 221 -5.04 9.49 -19.36
CA LEU A 221 -5.98 9.64 -18.28
C LEU A 221 -7.41 9.88 -18.80
N ARG A 222 -7.56 10.70 -19.84
CA ARG A 222 -8.87 10.95 -20.46
C ARG A 222 -9.48 9.68 -21.04
N ASP A 223 -8.67 8.86 -21.69
CA ASP A 223 -9.09 7.58 -22.28
C ASP A 223 -9.57 6.62 -21.18
N ALA A 224 -8.81 6.47 -20.11
CA ALA A 224 -9.20 5.65 -18.97
C ALA A 224 -10.50 6.15 -18.30
N LEU A 225 -10.64 7.46 -18.09
CA LEU A 225 -11.88 8.04 -17.53
C LEU A 225 -13.08 7.87 -18.47
N GLY A 226 -12.86 7.97 -19.78
CA GLY A 226 -13.88 7.68 -20.79
C GLY A 226 -14.38 6.24 -20.73
N ALA A 227 -13.47 5.28 -20.57
CA ALA A 227 -13.82 3.87 -20.40
C ALA A 227 -14.59 3.60 -19.09
N VAL A 228 -14.22 4.26 -18.00
CA VAL A 228 -14.98 4.18 -16.72
C VAL A 228 -16.39 4.74 -16.89
N ARG A 229 -16.56 5.85 -17.63
CA ARG A 229 -17.87 6.37 -17.98
C ARG A 229 -18.69 5.37 -18.79
N ALA A 230 -18.07 4.76 -19.81
CA ALA A 230 -18.72 3.74 -20.63
C ALA A 230 -19.13 2.50 -19.82
N LEU A 231 -18.35 2.09 -18.80
CA LEU A 231 -18.78 1.05 -17.85
C LEU A 231 -20.04 1.47 -17.09
N ALA A 232 -20.08 2.70 -16.58
CA ALA A 232 -21.26 3.21 -15.88
C ALA A 232 -22.49 3.33 -16.81
N ASP A 233 -22.29 3.67 -18.11
CA ASP A 233 -23.36 3.67 -19.10
C ASP A 233 -23.88 2.26 -19.41
N ARG A 234 -22.97 1.26 -19.47
CA ARG A 234 -23.28 -0.15 -19.79
C ARG A 234 -24.02 -0.88 -18.67
N PHE A 235 -23.68 -0.58 -17.38
CA PHE A 235 -24.25 -1.25 -16.21
C PHE A 235 -25.11 -0.28 -15.38
N GLU A 236 -26.41 -0.46 -15.38
CA GLU A 236 -27.34 0.41 -14.62
C GLU A 236 -27.30 0.17 -13.10
N ASP A 237 -26.79 -0.97 -12.68
CA ASP A 237 -26.72 -1.44 -11.29
C ASP A 237 -25.40 -1.11 -10.59
N ILE A 238 -24.48 -0.41 -11.25
CA ILE A 238 -23.25 0.07 -10.62
C ILE A 238 -23.30 1.56 -10.29
N GLU A 239 -22.47 1.94 -9.32
CA GLU A 239 -22.17 3.31 -8.97
C GLU A 239 -20.67 3.47 -8.82
N VAL A 240 -20.08 4.44 -9.51
CA VAL A 240 -18.65 4.72 -9.47
C VAL A 240 -18.38 5.80 -8.44
N LEU A 241 -17.48 5.54 -7.49
CA LEU A 241 -16.93 6.54 -6.58
C LEU A 241 -15.50 6.87 -6.98
N TYR A 242 -15.22 8.13 -7.23
CA TYR A 242 -13.89 8.61 -7.56
C TYR A 242 -13.43 9.70 -6.58
N PRO A 243 -12.63 9.37 -5.56
CA PRO A 243 -11.89 10.33 -4.76
C PRO A 243 -10.85 11.02 -5.63
N VAL A 244 -11.14 12.24 -6.07
CA VAL A 244 -10.35 12.95 -7.08
C VAL A 244 -9.12 13.58 -6.42
N HIS A 245 -7.94 13.23 -6.93
CA HIS A 245 -6.69 13.81 -6.46
C HIS A 245 -6.67 15.33 -6.70
N PRO A 246 -6.14 16.15 -5.76
CA PRO A 246 -6.20 17.61 -5.81
C PRO A 246 -5.39 18.24 -6.95
N ASN A 247 -4.57 17.47 -7.67
CA ASN A 247 -3.80 17.97 -8.80
C ASN A 247 -4.75 18.54 -9.89
N PRO A 248 -4.54 19.80 -10.35
CA PRO A 248 -5.42 20.46 -11.32
C PRO A 248 -5.64 19.64 -12.60
N ALA A 249 -4.60 19.01 -13.16
CA ALA A 249 -4.70 18.22 -14.39
C ALA A 249 -5.63 17.01 -14.22
N VAL A 250 -5.64 16.39 -13.03
CA VAL A 250 -6.56 15.28 -12.71
C VAL A 250 -7.98 15.79 -12.53
N ARG A 251 -8.16 16.89 -11.78
CA ARG A 251 -9.49 17.47 -11.52
C ARG A 251 -10.17 17.95 -12.80
N GLU A 252 -9.44 18.65 -13.67
CA GLU A 252 -9.97 19.11 -14.96
C GLU A 252 -10.46 17.95 -15.82
N ALA A 253 -9.65 16.87 -15.95
CA ALA A 253 -10.02 15.70 -16.71
C ALA A 253 -11.23 14.98 -16.10
N ALA A 254 -11.26 14.78 -14.78
CA ALA A 254 -12.36 14.14 -14.06
C ALA A 254 -13.66 14.91 -14.23
N VAL A 255 -13.65 16.23 -14.01
CA VAL A 255 -14.83 17.07 -14.18
C VAL A 255 -15.32 17.07 -15.64
N ALA A 256 -14.40 17.25 -16.61
CA ALA A 256 -14.78 17.32 -18.02
C ALA A 256 -15.44 16.03 -18.55
N ILE A 257 -15.03 14.85 -18.05
CA ILE A 257 -15.47 13.56 -18.57
C ILE A 257 -16.58 12.94 -17.72
N LEU A 258 -16.49 13.03 -16.40
CA LEU A 258 -17.30 12.25 -15.50
C LEU A 258 -18.43 13.06 -14.81
N SER A 259 -18.30 14.40 -14.75
CA SER A 259 -19.33 15.20 -14.07
C SER A 259 -20.69 15.12 -14.78
N GLY A 260 -21.76 15.29 -14.00
CA GLY A 260 -23.14 15.24 -14.50
C GLY A 260 -23.66 13.84 -14.83
N HIS A 261 -22.86 12.79 -14.69
CA HIS A 261 -23.36 11.42 -14.81
C HIS A 261 -24.07 10.98 -13.53
N PRO A 262 -25.32 10.46 -13.58
CA PRO A 262 -26.13 10.21 -12.38
C PRO A 262 -25.60 9.10 -11.47
N ARG A 263 -24.69 8.27 -11.94
CA ARG A 263 -24.10 7.14 -11.23
C ARG A 263 -22.59 7.24 -11.08
N ILE A 264 -22.00 8.43 -11.27
CA ILE A 264 -20.58 8.69 -11.02
C ILE A 264 -20.46 9.82 -10.00
N ARG A 265 -19.90 9.53 -8.85
CA ARG A 265 -19.68 10.46 -7.75
C ARG A 265 -18.22 10.86 -7.69
N LEU A 266 -17.98 12.17 -7.83
CA LEU A 266 -16.67 12.78 -7.64
C LEU A 266 -16.63 13.34 -6.22
N THR A 267 -15.66 12.90 -5.41
CA THR A 267 -15.48 13.39 -4.04
C THR A 267 -14.07 13.94 -3.83
N GLN A 268 -13.87 14.62 -2.72
CA GLN A 268 -12.52 14.98 -2.27
C GLN A 268 -11.76 13.69 -1.88
N PRO A 269 -10.42 13.76 -1.72
CA PRO A 269 -9.68 12.62 -1.19
C PRO A 269 -10.28 12.13 0.12
N LEU A 270 -10.60 10.85 0.19
CA LEU A 270 -11.18 10.22 1.37
C LEU A 270 -10.17 10.16 2.52
N ASP A 271 -10.64 10.25 3.75
CA ASP A 271 -9.83 9.85 4.89
C ASP A 271 -9.55 8.34 4.87
N TYR A 272 -8.65 7.88 5.74
CA TYR A 272 -8.23 6.47 5.72
C TYR A 272 -9.38 5.50 5.99
N LEU A 273 -10.25 5.81 6.96
CA LEU A 273 -11.34 4.91 7.34
C LEU A 273 -12.46 4.88 6.30
N ASP A 274 -12.74 6.00 5.66
CA ASP A 274 -13.67 6.08 4.53
C ASP A 274 -13.11 5.35 3.30
N LEU A 275 -11.80 5.45 3.03
CA LEU A 275 -11.15 4.68 1.96
C LEU A 275 -11.25 3.17 2.22
N VAL A 276 -10.97 2.73 3.44
CA VAL A 276 -11.13 1.32 3.84
C VAL A 276 -12.59 0.86 3.68
N THR A 277 -13.54 1.71 4.06
CA THR A 277 -14.97 1.43 3.88
C THR A 277 -15.32 1.30 2.39
N ALA A 278 -14.86 2.22 1.55
CA ALA A 278 -15.06 2.16 0.10
C ALA A 278 -14.46 0.88 -0.52
N LEU A 279 -13.21 0.55 -0.17
CA LEU A 279 -12.54 -0.68 -0.61
C LEU A 279 -13.32 -1.93 -0.20
N ARG A 280 -13.80 -1.99 1.05
CA ARG A 280 -14.56 -3.12 1.58
C ARG A 280 -15.86 -3.37 0.83
N HIS A 281 -16.54 -2.32 0.39
CA HIS A 281 -17.82 -2.40 -0.32
C HIS A 281 -17.68 -2.45 -1.84
N ALA A 282 -16.51 -2.11 -2.38
CA ALA A 282 -16.29 -2.18 -3.82
C ALA A 282 -16.46 -3.61 -4.36
N VAL A 283 -17.05 -3.74 -5.54
CA VAL A 283 -17.09 -5.00 -6.32
C VAL A 283 -15.97 -5.04 -7.36
N LEU A 284 -15.43 -3.88 -7.71
CA LEU A 284 -14.32 -3.70 -8.65
C LEU A 284 -13.53 -2.45 -8.23
N VAL A 285 -12.21 -2.54 -8.30
CA VAL A 285 -11.29 -1.41 -8.06
C VAL A 285 -10.52 -1.14 -9.34
N LEU A 286 -10.57 0.10 -9.84
CA LEU A 286 -9.71 0.58 -10.92
C LEU A 286 -8.69 1.54 -10.32
N THR A 287 -7.39 1.28 -10.50
CA THR A 287 -6.37 2.08 -9.82
C THR A 287 -5.03 2.14 -10.56
N ASP A 288 -4.35 3.29 -10.45
CA ASP A 288 -2.93 3.43 -10.79
C ASP A 288 -2.03 3.46 -9.53
N SER A 289 -2.62 3.37 -8.34
CA SER A 289 -1.92 3.43 -7.05
C SER A 289 -1.29 2.10 -6.67
N GLY A 290 0.00 2.09 -6.31
CA GLY A 290 0.68 0.91 -5.75
C GLY A 290 0.09 0.47 -4.41
N GLY A 291 -0.27 1.42 -3.52
CA GLY A 291 -0.86 1.11 -2.23
C GLY A 291 -2.21 0.39 -2.36
N ILE A 292 -3.10 0.87 -3.22
CA ILE A 292 -4.41 0.24 -3.44
C ILE A 292 -4.27 -1.19 -4.00
N GLN A 293 -3.23 -1.45 -4.81
CA GLN A 293 -2.93 -2.80 -5.28
C GLN A 293 -2.53 -3.76 -4.16
N GLU A 294 -1.93 -3.26 -3.07
CA GLU A 294 -1.62 -4.03 -1.86
C GLU A 294 -2.83 -4.17 -0.94
N GLU A 295 -3.70 -3.16 -0.92
CA GLU A 295 -4.83 -3.03 0.01
C GLU A 295 -6.07 -3.83 -0.44
N ALA A 296 -6.46 -3.72 -1.71
CA ALA A 296 -7.68 -4.33 -2.23
C ALA A 296 -7.74 -5.87 -2.08
N PRO A 297 -6.62 -6.63 -2.24
CA PRO A 297 -6.60 -8.07 -2.01
C PRO A 297 -7.03 -8.49 -0.59
N THR A 298 -6.82 -7.65 0.42
CA THR A 298 -7.25 -7.91 1.81
C THR A 298 -8.77 -8.11 1.91
N PHE A 299 -9.52 -7.43 1.04
CA PHE A 299 -10.98 -7.52 0.98
C PHE A 299 -11.48 -8.38 -0.19
N GLN A 300 -10.62 -9.18 -0.81
CA GLN A 300 -10.97 -10.06 -1.94
C GLN A 300 -11.52 -9.26 -3.15
N LYS A 301 -11.00 -8.04 -3.37
CA LYS A 301 -11.52 -7.18 -4.44
C LYS A 301 -10.69 -7.33 -5.70
N PRO A 302 -11.33 -7.60 -6.85
CA PRO A 302 -10.66 -7.60 -8.15
C PRO A 302 -10.14 -6.20 -8.48
N VAL A 303 -8.92 -6.13 -9.03
CA VAL A 303 -8.24 -4.87 -9.33
C VAL A 303 -7.89 -4.79 -10.80
N LEU A 304 -8.30 -3.73 -11.47
CA LEU A 304 -7.77 -3.33 -12.77
C LEU A 304 -6.72 -2.24 -12.57
N VAL A 305 -5.50 -2.58 -12.92
CA VAL A 305 -4.36 -1.66 -12.78
C VAL A 305 -4.25 -0.82 -14.04
N LEU A 306 -4.51 0.49 -13.90
CA LEU A 306 -4.49 1.49 -14.98
C LEU A 306 -3.05 1.89 -15.36
N ARG A 307 -2.18 0.90 -15.51
CA ARG A 307 -0.77 1.03 -15.86
C ARG A 307 -0.34 -0.15 -16.72
N ASP A 308 0.63 0.08 -17.62
CA ASP A 308 1.21 -0.99 -18.46
C ASP A 308 2.12 -1.91 -17.65
N VAL A 309 2.79 -1.36 -16.64
CA VAL A 309 3.71 -2.06 -15.74
C VAL A 309 3.41 -1.70 -14.29
N THR A 310 3.47 -2.69 -13.42
CA THR A 310 3.34 -2.50 -11.97
C THR A 310 4.59 -2.96 -11.23
N GLU A 311 4.95 -2.24 -10.17
CA GLU A 311 5.94 -2.64 -9.18
C GLU A 311 5.39 -3.62 -8.12
N ARG A 312 4.16 -4.08 -8.31
CA ARG A 312 3.43 -5.02 -7.44
C ARG A 312 3.06 -6.29 -8.20
N PRO A 313 4.07 -7.05 -8.69
CA PRO A 313 3.81 -8.23 -9.52
C PRO A 313 3.03 -9.31 -8.78
N GLU A 314 3.13 -9.38 -7.44
CA GLU A 314 2.47 -10.40 -6.63
C GLU A 314 0.94 -10.39 -6.79
N ALA A 315 0.31 -9.20 -6.88
CA ALA A 315 -1.14 -9.11 -7.10
C ALA A 315 -1.55 -9.61 -8.48
N VAL A 316 -0.72 -9.35 -9.49
CA VAL A 316 -0.97 -9.82 -10.87
C VAL A 316 -0.67 -11.32 -10.99
N GLU A 317 0.43 -11.77 -10.41
CA GLU A 317 0.84 -13.18 -10.41
C GLU A 317 -0.16 -14.08 -9.69
N SER A 318 -0.74 -13.58 -8.62
CA SER A 318 -1.79 -14.30 -7.89
C SER A 318 -3.12 -14.31 -8.64
N GLY A 319 -3.38 -13.34 -9.49
CA GLY A 319 -4.59 -13.24 -10.31
C GLY A 319 -5.72 -12.43 -9.70
N ILE A 320 -5.49 -11.71 -8.59
CA ILE A 320 -6.49 -10.76 -8.05
C ILE A 320 -6.44 -9.42 -8.79
N ALA A 321 -5.35 -9.12 -9.48
CA ALA A 321 -5.19 -7.93 -10.28
C ALA A 321 -4.84 -8.26 -11.73
N ALA A 322 -5.24 -7.37 -12.66
CA ALA A 322 -4.82 -7.40 -14.05
C ALA A 322 -4.34 -6.00 -14.48
N THR A 323 -3.18 -5.92 -15.14
CA THR A 323 -2.75 -4.71 -15.81
C THR A 323 -3.56 -4.53 -17.10
N VAL A 324 -4.20 -3.37 -17.24
CA VAL A 324 -5.02 -3.00 -18.41
C VAL A 324 -4.50 -1.75 -19.11
N GLY A 325 -3.51 -1.08 -18.52
CA GLY A 325 -3.04 0.20 -19.03
C GLY A 325 -4.10 1.27 -18.98
N THR A 326 -4.03 2.21 -19.90
CA THR A 326 -5.06 3.24 -20.12
C THR A 326 -5.84 2.99 -21.41
N ASP A 327 -5.76 1.79 -21.96
CA ASP A 327 -6.48 1.37 -23.16
C ASP A 327 -7.99 1.27 -22.87
N PRO A 328 -8.82 2.09 -23.54
CA PRO A 328 -10.26 2.14 -23.27
C PRO A 328 -10.97 0.80 -23.54
N GLU A 329 -10.56 0.07 -24.57
CA GLU A 329 -11.15 -1.22 -24.92
C GLU A 329 -10.83 -2.27 -23.85
N ALA A 330 -9.56 -2.35 -23.41
CA ALA A 330 -9.16 -3.27 -22.36
C ALA A 330 -9.87 -2.97 -21.02
N ILE A 331 -9.99 -1.70 -20.64
CA ILE A 331 -10.69 -1.30 -19.42
C ILE A 331 -12.18 -1.69 -19.49
N LEU A 332 -12.84 -1.37 -20.61
CA LEU A 332 -14.27 -1.60 -20.78
C LEU A 332 -14.57 -3.10 -20.81
N GLU A 333 -13.88 -3.87 -21.64
CA GLU A 333 -14.23 -5.28 -21.86
C GLU A 333 -13.81 -6.17 -20.68
N ILE A 334 -12.60 -5.98 -20.12
CA ILE A 334 -12.18 -6.73 -18.92
C ILE A 334 -13.00 -6.29 -17.69
N GLY A 335 -13.26 -5.00 -17.56
CA GLY A 335 -14.11 -4.47 -16.49
C GLY A 335 -15.55 -5.02 -16.56
N SER A 336 -16.11 -5.11 -17.76
CA SER A 336 -17.42 -5.72 -17.99
C SER A 336 -17.43 -7.20 -17.59
N ALA A 337 -16.43 -7.96 -18.02
CA ALA A 337 -16.33 -9.37 -17.65
C ALA A 337 -16.20 -9.57 -16.13
N VAL A 338 -15.47 -8.72 -15.44
CA VAL A 338 -15.37 -8.75 -13.97
C VAL A 338 -16.72 -8.44 -13.31
N LEU A 339 -17.51 -7.53 -13.87
CA LEU A 339 -18.82 -7.15 -13.32
C LEU A 339 -19.91 -8.19 -13.63
N GLU A 340 -19.80 -8.92 -14.74
CA GLU A 340 -20.74 -9.97 -15.16
C GLU A 340 -20.51 -11.31 -14.46
N GLU A 341 -19.24 -11.60 -14.09
CA GLU A 341 -18.81 -12.86 -13.51
C GLU A 341 -18.50 -12.73 -11.99
N GLU A 342 -18.02 -13.83 -11.37
CA GLU A 342 -17.44 -13.74 -10.03
C GLU A 342 -16.03 -13.10 -10.08
N GLY A 343 -15.99 -11.81 -10.21
CA GLY A 343 -14.88 -10.87 -10.28
C GLY A 343 -13.45 -11.43 -10.25
N TRP A 344 -12.94 -11.84 -9.09
CA TRP A 344 -11.56 -12.33 -8.93
C TRP A 344 -11.29 -13.69 -9.60
N ARG A 345 -12.30 -14.58 -9.72
CA ARG A 345 -12.15 -15.88 -10.41
C ARG A 345 -11.85 -15.67 -11.89
N PHE A 346 -12.55 -14.72 -12.50
CA PHE A 346 -12.30 -14.35 -13.88
C PHE A 346 -10.88 -13.76 -14.04
N LEU A 347 -10.46 -12.81 -13.18
CA LEU A 347 -9.13 -12.22 -13.26
C LEU A 347 -8.01 -13.25 -13.04
N ARG A 348 -8.21 -14.21 -12.15
CA ARG A 348 -7.26 -15.29 -11.94
C ARG A 348 -7.10 -16.14 -13.21
N ALA A 349 -8.20 -16.56 -13.81
CA ALA A 349 -8.19 -17.33 -15.05
C ALA A 349 -7.50 -16.57 -16.19
N LEU A 350 -7.76 -15.27 -16.30
CA LEU A 350 -7.12 -14.36 -17.25
C LEU A 350 -5.61 -14.27 -16.99
N SER A 351 -5.20 -14.11 -15.74
CA SER A 351 -3.78 -14.05 -15.34
C SER A 351 -3.04 -15.35 -15.65
N GLU A 352 -3.64 -16.50 -15.34
CA GLU A 352 -3.08 -17.83 -15.65
C GLU A 352 -2.89 -18.01 -17.16
N GLN A 353 -3.86 -17.56 -17.94
CA GLN A 353 -3.80 -17.60 -19.41
C GLN A 353 -2.65 -16.70 -19.94
N ARG A 354 -2.52 -15.47 -19.44
CA ARG A 354 -1.47 -14.54 -19.82
C ARG A 354 -0.07 -15.04 -19.47
N ARG A 355 0.08 -15.73 -18.34
CA ARG A 355 1.35 -16.39 -17.94
C ARG A 355 1.72 -17.59 -18.81
N ALA A 356 0.72 -18.37 -19.24
CA ALA A 356 0.96 -19.50 -20.15
C ALA A 356 1.46 -19.09 -21.55
N GLY A 357 1.51 -17.80 -21.81
CA GLY A 357 2.01 -17.20 -23.04
C GLY A 357 0.90 -16.48 -23.80
N ARG A 358 0.94 -15.15 -23.75
CA ARG A 358 0.10 -14.31 -24.61
C ARG A 358 0.46 -14.60 -26.06
N ARG A 359 -0.42 -15.22 -26.83
CA ARG A 359 -0.25 -15.36 -28.27
C ARG A 359 -0.33 -13.96 -28.87
N ALA A 360 0.72 -13.51 -29.52
CA ALA A 360 0.71 -12.23 -30.22
C ALA A 360 -0.44 -12.24 -31.25
N GLY A 361 -1.30 -11.20 -31.21
CA GLY A 361 -2.41 -11.05 -32.14
C GLY A 361 -3.73 -11.73 -31.76
N VAL A 362 -3.87 -12.27 -30.54
CA VAL A 362 -5.18 -12.73 -30.03
C VAL A 362 -6.03 -11.50 -29.69
N ALA A 363 -7.25 -11.47 -30.22
CA ALA A 363 -8.22 -10.43 -29.92
C ALA A 363 -8.66 -10.50 -28.45
N ILE A 364 -8.99 -9.34 -27.83
CA ILE A 364 -9.39 -9.27 -26.45
C ILE A 364 -10.60 -10.13 -26.14
N ASP A 365 -11.55 -10.23 -27.03
CA ASP A 365 -12.76 -11.08 -26.90
C ASP A 365 -12.44 -12.56 -26.80
N GLU A 366 -11.44 -13.04 -27.56
CA GLU A 366 -10.98 -14.43 -27.47
C GLU A 366 -10.30 -14.70 -26.14
N GLU A 367 -9.49 -13.72 -25.65
CA GLU A 367 -8.85 -13.80 -24.35
C GLU A 367 -9.87 -13.87 -23.21
N ILE A 368 -10.90 -13.04 -23.24
CA ILE A 368 -12.01 -13.01 -22.28
C ILE A 368 -12.80 -14.30 -22.32
N SER A 369 -13.17 -14.78 -23.51
CA SER A 369 -13.95 -16.03 -23.66
C SER A 369 -13.22 -17.23 -23.09
N ALA A 370 -11.91 -17.36 -23.32
CA ALA A 370 -11.11 -18.44 -22.76
C ALA A 370 -10.95 -18.31 -21.23
N ALA A 371 -10.81 -17.08 -20.70
CA ALA A 371 -10.77 -16.85 -19.25
C ALA A 371 -12.08 -17.21 -18.58
N ARG A 372 -13.23 -16.88 -19.15
CA ARG A 372 -14.56 -17.27 -18.66
C ARG A 372 -14.71 -18.79 -18.55
N ALA A 373 -14.34 -19.52 -19.59
CA ALA A 373 -14.40 -20.97 -19.59
C ALA A 373 -13.56 -21.62 -18.48
N ARG A 374 -12.40 -21.03 -18.14
CA ARG A 374 -11.54 -21.45 -17.04
C ARG A 374 -12.11 -21.07 -15.68
N ALA A 375 -12.62 -19.85 -15.53
CA ALA A 375 -13.21 -19.35 -14.28
C ALA A 375 -14.37 -20.25 -13.82
N ALA A 376 -15.21 -20.70 -14.74
CA ALA A 376 -16.31 -21.60 -14.47
C ALA A 376 -15.88 -22.97 -13.90
N GLN A 377 -14.62 -23.36 -14.09
CA GLN A 377 -14.05 -24.62 -13.58
C GLN A 377 -13.30 -24.42 -12.24
N SER A 378 -13.20 -23.20 -11.73
CA SER A 378 -12.47 -22.90 -10.50
C SER A 378 -13.26 -23.37 -9.27
N VAL A 379 -12.58 -24.13 -8.41
CA VAL A 379 -13.14 -24.63 -7.13
C VAL A 379 -12.72 -23.80 -5.91
N LEU A 380 -11.96 -22.73 -6.11
CA LEU A 380 -11.48 -21.91 -5.00
C LEU A 380 -12.60 -21.01 -4.46
N GLU A 381 -12.82 -21.09 -3.15
CA GLU A 381 -13.82 -20.28 -2.44
C GLU A 381 -13.28 -18.91 -2.00
N ALA A 382 -11.96 -18.79 -1.81
CA ALA A 382 -11.29 -17.57 -1.38
C ALA A 382 -9.94 -17.42 -2.07
N PHE A 383 -9.49 -16.16 -2.16
CA PHE A 383 -8.22 -15.80 -2.74
C PHE A 383 -7.17 -15.58 -1.63
N PRO A 384 -6.00 -16.25 -1.66
CA PRO A 384 -4.96 -15.99 -0.68
C PRO A 384 -4.34 -14.61 -0.91
N ASN A 385 -4.33 -13.76 0.12
CA ASN A 385 -3.74 -12.43 0.01
C ASN A 385 -2.22 -12.56 -0.24
N PRO A 386 -1.68 -12.03 -1.35
CA PRO A 386 -0.26 -12.14 -1.67
C PRO A 386 0.64 -11.28 -0.77
N TYR A 387 0.07 -10.41 0.05
CA TYR A 387 0.81 -9.46 0.88
C TYR A 387 0.79 -9.80 2.38
N GLY A 388 0.01 -10.74 2.84
CA GLY A 388 0.03 -11.13 4.25
C GLY A 388 -1.28 -11.68 4.79
N ASP A 389 -1.20 -12.09 6.04
CA ASP A 389 -2.28 -12.69 6.82
C ASP A 389 -2.78 -11.81 7.98
N GLY A 390 -2.34 -10.54 8.04
CA GLY A 390 -2.70 -9.60 9.10
C GLY A 390 -1.96 -9.82 10.43
N ARG A 391 -0.80 -10.53 10.40
CA ARG A 391 0.03 -10.78 11.58
C ARG A 391 1.48 -10.28 11.42
N ALA A 392 1.70 -9.37 10.48
CA ALA A 392 3.03 -8.84 10.21
C ALA A 392 3.57 -8.06 11.43
N SER A 393 2.75 -7.22 12.02
CA SER A 393 3.11 -6.42 13.20
C SER A 393 3.43 -7.26 14.43
N GLU A 394 2.71 -8.36 14.64
CA GLU A 394 2.99 -9.33 15.71
C GLU A 394 4.36 -9.97 15.53
N ARG A 395 4.68 -10.40 14.29
CA ARG A 395 5.99 -10.97 13.95
C ARG A 395 7.12 -9.98 14.14
N ILE A 396 6.93 -8.74 13.67
CA ILE A 396 7.91 -7.67 13.81
C ILE A 396 8.21 -7.39 15.28
N ALA A 397 7.19 -7.20 16.11
CA ALA A 397 7.36 -6.94 17.53
C ALA A 397 8.07 -8.09 18.24
N ASP A 398 7.71 -9.34 17.94
CA ASP A 398 8.33 -10.54 18.51
C ASP A 398 9.82 -10.64 18.14
N ILE A 399 10.17 -10.41 16.89
CA ILE A 399 11.56 -10.43 16.41
C ILE A 399 12.38 -9.31 17.06
N ILE A 400 11.81 -8.09 17.21
CA ILE A 400 12.46 -6.97 17.88
C ILE A 400 12.71 -7.30 19.35
N VAL A 401 11.72 -7.82 20.09
CA VAL A 401 11.88 -8.22 21.50
C VAL A 401 12.98 -9.27 21.62
N ARG A 402 12.97 -10.31 20.78
CA ARG A 402 14.04 -11.31 20.75
C ARG A 402 15.42 -10.69 20.51
N ALA A 403 15.54 -9.81 19.51
CA ALA A 403 16.83 -9.19 19.16
C ALA A 403 17.41 -8.30 20.26
N LEU A 404 16.55 -7.71 21.10
CA LEU A 404 16.94 -6.81 22.19
C LEU A 404 17.14 -7.50 23.52
N THR A 405 16.42 -8.59 23.79
CA THR A 405 16.38 -9.23 25.12
C THR A 405 16.99 -10.64 25.15
N GLY A 406 17.17 -11.28 23.98
CA GLY A 406 17.54 -12.68 23.88
C GLY A 406 16.42 -13.68 24.16
N ALA A 407 15.17 -13.20 24.33
CA ALA A 407 14.01 -14.06 24.54
C ALA A 407 13.79 -15.03 23.35
N ALA A 408 13.10 -16.14 23.59
CA ALA A 408 12.73 -17.06 22.53
C ALA A 408 11.74 -16.38 21.57
N ARG A 409 11.90 -16.65 20.28
CA ARG A 409 10.94 -16.22 19.27
C ARG A 409 9.64 -17.02 19.40
N LEU A 410 8.50 -16.36 19.36
CA LEU A 410 7.17 -16.96 19.53
C LEU A 410 6.45 -17.14 18.18
N THR A 411 6.83 -16.38 17.17
CA THR A 411 6.22 -16.39 15.84
C THR A 411 7.14 -17.02 14.81
N GLU A 412 6.54 -17.54 13.73
CA GLU A 412 7.27 -18.01 12.56
C GLU A 412 7.25 -16.96 11.44
N ASP A 413 8.13 -17.09 10.45
CA ASP A 413 8.05 -16.29 9.24
C ASP A 413 6.75 -16.60 8.49
N TRP A 414 6.20 -15.61 7.82
CA TRP A 414 5.06 -15.82 6.94
C TRP A 414 5.50 -16.63 5.71
N PRO A 415 4.84 -17.78 5.43
CA PRO A 415 5.30 -18.67 4.35
C PRO A 415 5.03 -18.10 2.94
N GLY A 416 4.28 -17.03 2.84
CA GLY A 416 3.71 -16.54 1.59
C GLY A 416 2.27 -17.01 1.41
N PRO A 417 1.62 -16.63 0.32
CA PRO A 417 0.27 -17.08 -0.02
C PRO A 417 0.28 -18.60 -0.28
N SER A 418 -0.62 -19.33 0.37
CA SER A 418 -0.81 -20.77 0.22
C SER A 418 -1.83 -21.11 -0.85
#